data_5b68e408bd6d393717bed7c5f4c35571
#
_entry.id   5b68e408bd6d393717bed7c5f4c35571
#
_cell.length_a   1.000
_cell.length_b   1.000
_cell.length_c   1.000
_cell.angle_alpha   90.00
_cell.angle_beta   90.00
_cell.angle_gamma   90.00
#
_symmetry.space_group_name_H-M   'P 1'
#
loop_
_entity.id
_entity.type
_entity.pdbx_description
1 polymer ?
#
loop_
_entity_poly.entity_id
_entity_poly.type
_entity_poly.pdbx_seq_one_letter_code
_entity_poly.pdbx_strand_id
1 'polypeptide(L)'
;MSETRVQRRVQRKPRKRRRAPGWVPDQHGAWFMVTVPAITGVILAPSWTAIPLLLTWWLGYFTFFAGSVWIRSRFRERNRPPVLVYGSLTAIAGLTTLIFDWRLLMWVPAFAPLVAVAVFEAWKRRPRSLASGVSTVIAACLILPVAAWAGGGLDAEAWAAFAVYLAYFVGTVPYVKTLIRERGSKPWFIGSVGYHVVVLVAAVVAVLGTGGDPFHPATIVVAVVMLARATLMPITGARRDKPWTPKTVGLLDAAITVLVVIVVLL
;
A
#
# COMPACT_ATOMS: atom_id res chain seq x y z
N MET A 1 33.57 -58.13 20.65
CA MET A 1 33.79 -56.71 20.55
C MET A 1 32.53 -56.11 19.98
N SER A 2 31.67 -55.52 20.84
CA SER A 2 30.37 -54.97 20.47
C SER A 2 30.51 -53.43 20.33
N GLU A 3 30.39 -52.93 19.11
CA GLU A 3 30.34 -51.49 18.85
C GLU A 3 28.96 -50.95 19.22
N THR A 4 28.92 -50.21 20.30
CA THR A 4 27.76 -49.47 20.78
C THR A 4 27.49 -48.27 19.83
N ARG A 5 26.53 -48.41 18.93
CA ARG A 5 26.02 -47.31 18.11
C ARG A 5 25.31 -46.29 19.00
N VAL A 6 26.00 -45.23 19.39
CA VAL A 6 25.40 -44.06 20.04
C VAL A 6 24.50 -43.35 19.03
N GLN A 7 23.20 -43.59 19.11
CA GLN A 7 22.19 -42.85 18.36
C GLN A 7 22.15 -41.41 18.89
N ARG A 8 22.78 -40.46 18.18
CA ARG A 8 22.60 -39.04 18.40
C ARG A 8 21.13 -38.69 18.10
N ARG A 9 20.30 -38.62 19.12
CA ARG A 9 18.98 -38.03 19.09
C ARG A 9 19.17 -36.55 18.72
N VAL A 10 18.97 -36.19 17.45
CA VAL A 10 18.87 -34.79 17.00
C VAL A 10 17.65 -34.18 17.70
N GLN A 11 17.88 -33.43 18.75
CA GLN A 11 16.83 -32.65 19.42
C GLN A 11 16.24 -31.67 18.39
N ARG A 12 15.11 -32.05 17.80
CA ARG A 12 14.31 -31.14 16.97
C ARG A 12 13.80 -30.02 17.89
N LYS A 13 14.41 -28.83 17.78
CA LYS A 13 13.89 -27.62 18.42
C LYS A 13 12.40 -27.51 18.15
N PRO A 14 11.56 -27.23 19.18
CA PRO A 14 10.12 -27.12 19.01
C PRO A 14 9.84 -26.05 17.96
N ARG A 15 9.17 -26.45 16.89
CA ARG A 15 8.78 -25.59 15.80
C ARG A 15 7.78 -24.59 16.37
N LYS A 16 8.19 -23.31 16.60
CA LYS A 16 7.27 -22.25 17.03
C LYS A 16 6.00 -22.38 16.19
N ARG A 17 4.85 -22.55 16.84
CA ARG A 17 3.53 -22.57 16.18
C ARG A 17 3.42 -21.31 15.35
N ARG A 18 3.63 -21.39 14.05
CA ARG A 18 3.35 -20.28 13.13
C ARG A 18 1.86 -20.00 13.25
N ARG A 19 1.52 -18.76 13.60
CA ARG A 19 0.12 -18.27 13.54
C ARG A 19 -0.46 -18.67 12.18
N ALA A 20 -1.73 -19.10 12.17
CA ALA A 20 -2.40 -19.45 10.93
C ALA A 20 -2.30 -18.26 9.95
N PRO A 21 -1.92 -18.49 8.69
CA PRO A 21 -1.79 -17.41 7.72
C PRO A 21 -3.15 -16.75 7.50
N GLY A 22 -3.17 -15.42 7.34
CA GLY A 22 -4.39 -14.68 7.02
C GLY A 22 -4.94 -13.78 8.13
N TRP A 23 -4.48 -13.93 9.39
CA TRP A 23 -4.97 -13.09 10.50
C TRP A 23 -4.34 -11.69 10.54
N VAL A 24 -3.07 -11.56 10.23
CA VAL A 24 -2.39 -10.27 10.27
C VAL A 24 -1.60 -10.08 8.98
N PRO A 25 -1.78 -8.94 8.29
CA PRO A 25 -0.96 -8.60 7.15
C PRO A 25 0.52 -8.51 7.52
N ASP A 26 1.37 -9.20 6.75
CA ASP A 26 2.81 -9.28 6.96
C ASP A 26 3.61 -8.25 6.14
N GLN A 27 2.91 -7.39 5.39
CA GLN A 27 3.49 -6.37 4.53
C GLN A 27 3.59 -5.03 5.27
N HIS A 28 4.74 -4.76 5.89
CA HIS A 28 4.91 -3.54 6.70
C HIS A 28 4.66 -2.23 5.93
N GLY A 29 5.07 -2.14 4.65
CA GLY A 29 4.83 -0.96 3.82
C GLY A 29 3.35 -0.71 3.49
N ALA A 30 2.51 -1.76 3.46
CA ALA A 30 1.09 -1.61 3.15
C ALA A 30 0.31 -0.84 4.23
N TRP A 31 0.76 -0.86 5.48
CA TRP A 31 0.11 -0.11 6.55
C TRP A 31 0.10 1.39 6.31
N PHE A 32 1.22 1.95 5.83
CA PHE A 32 1.29 3.37 5.48
C PHE A 32 0.36 3.70 4.30
N MET A 33 0.37 2.86 3.26
CA MET A 33 -0.48 3.05 2.08
C MET A 33 -1.98 3.01 2.41
N VAL A 34 -2.39 2.13 3.32
CA VAL A 34 -3.80 1.98 3.71
C VAL A 34 -4.24 3.06 4.70
N THR A 35 -3.35 3.52 5.56
CA THR A 35 -3.72 4.40 6.70
C THR A 35 -3.52 5.88 6.35
N VAL A 36 -2.41 6.24 5.73
CA VAL A 36 -2.05 7.64 5.53
C VAL A 36 -3.06 8.39 4.65
N PRO A 37 -3.44 7.92 3.44
CA PRO A 37 -4.44 8.62 2.64
C PRO A 37 -5.81 8.71 3.34
N ALA A 38 -6.20 7.66 4.07
CA ALA A 38 -7.48 7.63 4.78
C ALA A 38 -7.54 8.69 5.89
N ILE A 39 -6.48 8.79 6.70
CA ILE A 39 -6.40 9.80 7.76
C ILE A 39 -6.30 11.20 7.18
N THR A 40 -5.51 11.41 6.11
CA THR A 40 -5.42 12.72 5.46
C THR A 40 -6.77 13.19 4.93
N GLY A 41 -7.56 12.31 4.29
CA GLY A 41 -8.91 12.68 3.83
C GLY A 41 -9.85 13.11 4.96
N VAL A 42 -9.72 12.50 6.14
CA VAL A 42 -10.46 12.91 7.34
C VAL A 42 -9.96 14.23 7.91
N ILE A 43 -8.65 14.49 7.86
CA ILE A 43 -8.07 15.76 8.33
C ILE A 43 -8.55 16.93 7.45
N LEU A 44 -8.58 16.75 6.13
CA LEU A 44 -9.03 17.76 5.17
C LEU A 44 -10.53 18.06 5.33
N ALA A 45 -11.35 17.06 5.63
CA ALA A 45 -12.80 17.24 5.81
C ALA A 45 -13.32 16.39 6.99
N PRO A 46 -13.17 16.89 8.24
CA PRO A 46 -13.61 16.15 9.42
C PRO A 46 -15.12 15.94 9.47
N SER A 47 -15.53 14.68 9.75
CA SER A 47 -16.95 14.35 9.93
C SER A 47 -17.14 13.15 10.85
N TRP A 48 -18.33 13.01 11.42
CA TRP A 48 -18.70 11.84 12.22
C TRP A 48 -18.79 10.56 11.37
N THR A 49 -19.13 10.67 10.09
CA THR A 49 -19.13 9.57 9.11
C THR A 49 -17.74 8.96 8.93
N ALA A 50 -16.69 9.72 9.20
CA ALA A 50 -15.30 9.24 9.13
C ALA A 50 -15.06 8.03 10.05
N ILE A 51 -15.69 7.96 11.23
CA ILE A 51 -15.46 6.86 12.18
C ILE A 51 -15.88 5.51 11.59
N PRO A 52 -17.17 5.28 11.20
CA PRO A 52 -17.56 4.01 10.61
C PRO A 52 -16.89 3.78 9.24
N LEU A 53 -16.59 4.81 8.46
CA LEU A 53 -15.86 4.71 7.19
C LEU A 53 -14.45 4.16 7.41
N LEU A 54 -13.67 4.70 8.34
CA LEU A 54 -12.33 4.21 8.66
C LEU A 54 -12.35 2.78 9.20
N LEU A 55 -13.32 2.44 10.03
CA LEU A 55 -13.51 1.06 10.51
C LEU A 55 -13.79 0.11 9.34
N THR A 56 -14.69 0.49 8.43
CA THR A 56 -14.99 -0.27 7.22
C THR A 56 -13.74 -0.44 6.35
N TRP A 57 -12.96 0.62 6.20
CA TRP A 57 -11.75 0.62 5.39
C TRP A 57 -10.68 -0.33 5.94
N TRP A 58 -10.33 -0.22 7.22
CA TRP A 58 -9.32 -1.08 7.83
C TRP A 58 -9.77 -2.54 7.91
N LEU A 59 -11.01 -2.79 8.31
CA LEU A 59 -11.57 -4.15 8.32
C LEU A 59 -11.65 -4.72 6.90
N GLY A 60 -11.98 -3.90 5.91
CA GLY A 60 -11.95 -4.24 4.49
C GLY A 60 -10.56 -4.65 4.01
N TYR A 61 -9.52 -3.93 4.44
CA TYR A 61 -8.13 -4.30 4.18
C TYR A 61 -7.77 -5.67 4.78
N PHE A 62 -8.15 -5.96 6.03
CA PHE A 62 -7.96 -7.28 6.62
C PHE A 62 -8.74 -8.37 5.88
N THR A 63 -9.97 -8.08 5.48
CA THR A 63 -10.81 -8.99 4.68
C THR A 63 -10.16 -9.28 3.33
N PHE A 64 -9.68 -8.27 2.63
CA PHE A 64 -8.98 -8.40 1.36
C PHE A 64 -7.69 -9.24 1.52
N PHE A 65 -6.90 -8.99 2.56
CA PHE A 65 -5.69 -9.76 2.84
C PHE A 65 -6.02 -11.22 3.13
N ALA A 66 -6.96 -11.49 4.03
CA ALA A 66 -7.40 -12.84 4.38
C ALA A 66 -7.97 -13.58 3.15
N GLY A 67 -8.81 -12.91 2.37
CA GLY A 67 -9.38 -13.41 1.12
C GLY A 67 -8.30 -13.76 0.09
N SER A 68 -7.30 -12.90 -0.08
CA SER A 68 -6.15 -13.15 -0.96
C SER A 68 -5.36 -14.39 -0.54
N VAL A 69 -5.18 -14.62 0.77
CA VAL A 69 -4.52 -15.82 1.29
C VAL A 69 -5.37 -17.06 1.02
N TRP A 70 -6.68 -16.98 1.23
CA TRP A 70 -7.62 -18.07 1.01
C TRP A 70 -7.70 -18.46 -0.46
N ILE A 71 -7.88 -17.50 -1.37
CA ILE A 71 -7.87 -17.70 -2.82
C ILE A 71 -6.57 -18.36 -3.29
N ARG A 72 -5.41 -17.82 -2.89
CA ARG A 72 -4.09 -18.39 -3.26
C ARG A 72 -3.88 -19.81 -2.74
N SER A 73 -4.51 -20.17 -1.63
CA SER A 73 -4.46 -21.51 -1.08
C SER A 73 -5.41 -22.50 -1.74
N ARG A 74 -6.13 -22.07 -2.80
CA ARG A 74 -7.21 -22.84 -3.43
C ARG A 74 -8.31 -23.19 -2.44
N PHE A 75 -8.77 -22.18 -1.68
CA PHE A 75 -9.89 -22.23 -0.75
C PHE A 75 -9.75 -23.28 0.38
N ARG A 76 -8.51 -23.52 0.85
CA ARG A 76 -8.30 -24.43 1.96
C ARG A 76 -9.04 -23.97 3.20
N GLU A 77 -9.79 -24.85 3.84
CA GLU A 77 -10.66 -24.55 4.99
C GLU A 77 -9.92 -23.92 6.17
N ARG A 78 -8.67 -24.31 6.43
CA ARG A 78 -7.85 -23.72 7.50
C ARG A 78 -7.62 -22.21 7.36
N ASN A 79 -7.78 -21.65 6.17
CA ASN A 79 -7.62 -20.22 5.87
C ASN A 79 -8.95 -19.48 5.76
N ARG A 80 -10.09 -20.17 5.94
CA ARG A 80 -11.45 -19.61 5.89
C ARG A 80 -11.81 -18.74 7.11
N PRO A 81 -11.43 -19.13 8.37
CA PRO A 81 -11.87 -18.39 9.56
C PRO A 81 -11.54 -16.89 9.55
N PRO A 82 -10.32 -16.42 9.17
CA PRO A 82 -10.04 -14.98 9.11
C PRO A 82 -10.95 -14.25 8.12
N VAL A 83 -11.28 -14.88 6.97
CA VAL A 83 -12.17 -14.29 5.95
C VAL A 83 -13.57 -14.11 6.49
N LEU A 84 -14.11 -15.09 7.20
CA LEU A 84 -15.44 -14.99 7.79
C LEU A 84 -15.49 -13.91 8.86
N VAL A 85 -14.53 -13.91 9.80
CA VAL A 85 -14.50 -12.94 10.90
C VAL A 85 -14.36 -11.52 10.35
N TYR A 86 -13.32 -11.25 9.55
CA TYR A 86 -13.10 -9.90 9.03
C TYR A 86 -14.19 -9.51 8.02
N GLY A 87 -14.69 -10.44 7.21
CA GLY A 87 -15.79 -10.19 6.27
C GLY A 87 -17.07 -9.79 6.97
N SER A 88 -17.45 -10.48 8.03
CA SER A 88 -18.63 -10.14 8.84
C SER A 88 -18.48 -8.77 9.50
N LEU A 89 -17.33 -8.50 10.11
CA LEU A 89 -17.04 -7.20 10.72
C LEU A 89 -17.04 -6.06 9.69
N THR A 90 -16.46 -6.30 8.50
CA THR A 90 -16.49 -5.33 7.40
C THR A 90 -17.89 -5.06 6.92
N ALA A 91 -18.73 -6.11 6.81
CA ALA A 91 -20.12 -5.94 6.40
C ALA A 91 -20.92 -5.11 7.42
N ILE A 92 -20.75 -5.39 8.72
CA ILE A 92 -21.41 -4.62 9.78
C ILE A 92 -20.95 -3.15 9.74
N ALA A 93 -19.63 -2.90 9.72
CA ALA A 93 -19.10 -1.55 9.67
C ALA A 93 -19.52 -0.82 8.38
N GLY A 94 -19.55 -1.52 7.22
CA GLY A 94 -19.97 -0.99 5.94
C GLY A 94 -21.46 -0.60 5.94
N LEU A 95 -22.33 -1.46 6.47
CA LEU A 95 -23.75 -1.14 6.64
C LEU A 95 -23.93 0.08 7.55
N THR A 96 -23.21 0.15 8.67
CA THR A 96 -23.22 1.31 9.53
C THR A 96 -22.78 2.57 8.77
N THR A 97 -21.71 2.51 7.99
CA THR A 97 -21.26 3.63 7.15
C THR A 97 -22.34 4.10 6.19
N LEU A 98 -23.04 3.16 5.54
CA LEU A 98 -24.11 3.48 4.59
C LEU A 98 -25.39 4.03 5.25
N ILE A 99 -25.63 3.73 6.52
CA ILE A 99 -26.69 4.36 7.31
C ILE A 99 -26.37 5.86 7.52
N PHE A 100 -25.10 6.19 7.74
CA PHE A 100 -24.68 7.59 7.89
C PHE A 100 -24.67 8.33 6.55
N ASP A 101 -24.15 7.70 5.48
CA ASP A 101 -24.14 8.28 4.13
C ASP A 101 -24.20 7.19 3.03
N TRP A 102 -25.42 6.90 2.55
CA TRP A 102 -25.64 5.93 1.49
C TRP A 102 -25.01 6.34 0.14
N ARG A 103 -24.76 7.65 -0.07
CA ARG A 103 -24.17 8.19 -1.32
C ARG A 103 -22.75 7.68 -1.53
N LEU A 104 -22.09 7.16 -0.49
CA LEU A 104 -20.77 6.52 -0.61
C LEU A 104 -20.80 5.30 -1.55
N LEU A 105 -21.97 4.73 -1.86
CA LEU A 105 -22.11 3.68 -2.88
C LEU A 105 -21.67 4.15 -4.27
N MET A 106 -21.71 5.44 -4.57
CA MET A 106 -21.24 5.99 -5.85
C MET A 106 -19.76 5.73 -6.12
N TRP A 107 -18.97 5.46 -5.10
CA TRP A 107 -17.55 5.15 -5.23
C TRP A 107 -17.27 3.68 -5.57
N VAL A 108 -18.25 2.79 -5.44
CA VAL A 108 -18.11 1.35 -5.76
C VAL A 108 -17.59 1.11 -7.17
N PRO A 109 -18.08 1.79 -8.24
CA PRO A 109 -17.56 1.62 -9.58
C PRO A 109 -16.06 1.96 -9.73
N ALA A 110 -15.54 2.89 -8.93
CA ALA A 110 -14.12 3.23 -8.93
C ALA A 110 -13.25 2.14 -8.27
N PHE A 111 -13.75 1.50 -7.20
CA PHE A 111 -13.03 0.43 -6.51
C PHE A 111 -13.16 -0.92 -7.19
N ALA A 112 -14.31 -1.24 -7.78
CA ALA A 112 -14.63 -2.57 -8.31
C ALA A 112 -13.56 -3.11 -9.29
N PRO A 113 -13.13 -2.37 -10.35
CA PRO A 113 -12.11 -2.85 -11.27
C PRO A 113 -10.76 -3.07 -10.58
N LEU A 114 -10.37 -2.22 -9.62
CA LEU A 114 -9.11 -2.33 -8.89
C LEU A 114 -9.08 -3.58 -8.01
N VAL A 115 -10.17 -3.85 -7.31
CA VAL A 115 -10.34 -5.06 -6.51
C VAL A 115 -10.38 -6.29 -7.41
N ALA A 116 -11.09 -6.23 -8.56
CA ALA A 116 -11.14 -7.33 -9.52
C ALA A 116 -9.75 -7.71 -10.04
N VAL A 117 -8.91 -6.73 -10.42
CA VAL A 117 -7.53 -6.99 -10.84
C VAL A 117 -6.72 -7.64 -9.71
N ALA A 118 -6.82 -7.14 -8.49
CA ALA A 118 -6.06 -7.67 -7.36
C ALA A 118 -6.51 -9.10 -7.00
N VAL A 119 -7.81 -9.39 -7.04
CA VAL A 119 -8.38 -10.74 -6.84
C VAL A 119 -7.97 -11.69 -7.95
N PHE A 120 -8.00 -11.26 -9.20
CA PHE A 120 -7.56 -12.06 -10.35
C PHE A 120 -6.07 -12.42 -10.26
N GLU A 121 -5.21 -11.48 -9.87
CA GLU A 121 -3.79 -11.75 -9.65
C GLU A 121 -3.55 -12.68 -8.45
N ALA A 122 -4.36 -12.57 -7.40
CA ALA A 122 -4.33 -13.51 -6.28
C ALA A 122 -4.75 -14.93 -6.73
N TRP A 123 -5.79 -15.06 -7.56
CA TRP A 123 -6.21 -16.31 -8.16
C TRP A 123 -5.11 -16.95 -8.99
N LYS A 124 -4.40 -16.15 -9.81
CA LYS A 124 -3.23 -16.57 -10.58
C LYS A 124 -1.98 -16.80 -9.72
N ARG A 125 -2.08 -16.65 -8.40
CA ARG A 125 -0.96 -16.77 -7.44
C ARG A 125 0.19 -15.79 -7.71
N ARG A 126 -0.11 -14.63 -8.30
CA ARG A 126 0.84 -13.56 -8.60
C ARG A 126 0.55 -12.28 -7.79
N PRO A 127 0.39 -12.33 -6.45
CA PRO A 127 -0.01 -11.17 -5.63
C PRO A 127 1.03 -10.06 -5.59
N ARG A 128 2.15 -10.26 -6.23
CA ARG A 128 3.28 -9.33 -6.30
C ARG A 128 3.59 -8.89 -7.73
N SER A 129 2.65 -9.14 -8.66
CA SER A 129 2.71 -8.58 -10.01
C SER A 129 2.64 -7.05 -9.97
N LEU A 130 3.06 -6.38 -11.04
CA LEU A 130 2.92 -4.93 -11.15
C LEU A 130 1.44 -4.53 -11.11
N ALA A 131 0.60 -5.27 -11.85
CA ALA A 131 -0.84 -5.03 -11.91
C ALA A 131 -1.49 -5.09 -10.52
N SER A 132 -1.21 -6.16 -9.72
CA SER A 132 -1.69 -6.26 -8.35
C SER A 132 -1.19 -5.13 -7.46
N GLY A 133 0.10 -4.78 -7.57
CA GLY A 133 0.69 -3.71 -6.77
C GLY A 133 0.08 -2.36 -7.08
N VAL A 134 -0.02 -2.00 -8.36
CA VAL A 134 -0.57 -0.70 -8.79
C VAL A 134 -2.06 -0.61 -8.48
N SER A 135 -2.87 -1.63 -8.77
CA SER A 135 -4.31 -1.61 -8.49
C SER A 135 -4.62 -1.46 -7.00
N THR A 136 -3.88 -2.16 -6.13
CA THR A 136 -4.07 -2.04 -4.68
C THR A 136 -3.62 -0.68 -4.15
N VAL A 137 -2.56 -0.10 -4.70
CA VAL A 137 -2.10 1.25 -4.35
C VAL A 137 -3.11 2.31 -4.78
N ILE A 138 -3.63 2.23 -6.01
CA ILE A 138 -4.66 3.17 -6.48
C ILE A 138 -5.89 3.09 -5.57
N ALA A 139 -6.36 1.87 -5.25
CA ALA A 139 -7.47 1.68 -4.33
C ALA A 139 -7.17 2.27 -2.93
N ALA A 140 -5.92 2.12 -2.44
CA ALA A 140 -5.51 2.67 -1.16
C ALA A 140 -5.45 4.20 -1.16
N CYS A 141 -5.12 4.84 -2.27
CA CYS A 141 -5.14 6.30 -2.37
C CYS A 141 -6.56 6.85 -2.54
N LEU A 142 -7.46 6.12 -3.24
CA LEU A 142 -8.84 6.55 -3.47
C LEU A 142 -9.66 6.75 -2.19
N ILE A 143 -9.28 6.16 -1.07
CA ILE A 143 -9.96 6.40 0.21
C ILE A 143 -9.86 7.86 0.66
N LEU A 144 -8.82 8.61 0.23
CA LEU A 144 -8.67 10.02 0.57
C LEU A 144 -9.84 10.86 0.03
N PRO A 145 -10.11 10.90 -1.29
CA PRO A 145 -11.26 11.65 -1.80
C PRO A 145 -12.59 11.10 -1.29
N VAL A 146 -12.70 9.80 -0.99
CA VAL A 146 -13.91 9.24 -0.37
C VAL A 146 -14.13 9.79 1.04
N ALA A 147 -13.08 9.87 1.86
CA ALA A 147 -13.15 10.40 3.21
C ALA A 147 -13.44 11.92 3.19
N ALA A 148 -12.79 12.67 2.30
CA ALA A 148 -13.07 14.09 2.10
C ALA A 148 -14.51 14.33 1.62
N TRP A 149 -15.00 13.52 0.68
CA TRP A 149 -16.40 13.54 0.24
C TRP A 149 -17.37 13.33 1.41
N ALA A 150 -17.12 12.33 2.25
CA ALA A 150 -17.96 12.04 3.41
C ALA A 150 -18.02 13.20 4.42
N GLY A 151 -16.98 14.04 4.44
CA GLY A 151 -16.93 15.28 5.22
C GLY A 151 -17.48 16.51 4.51
N GLY A 152 -17.86 16.41 3.23
CA GLY A 152 -18.36 17.52 2.42
C GLY A 152 -17.27 18.44 1.85
N GLY A 153 -15.99 18.06 1.98
CA GLY A 153 -14.82 18.83 1.54
C GLY A 153 -14.07 18.20 0.38
N LEU A 154 -14.76 17.64 -0.63
CA LEU A 154 -14.10 17.17 -1.86
C LEU A 154 -13.84 18.34 -2.81
N ASP A 155 -12.75 19.00 -2.56
CA ASP A 155 -12.27 20.19 -3.26
C ASP A 155 -10.96 19.94 -4.05
N ALA A 156 -10.35 21.01 -4.53
CA ALA A 156 -9.08 20.95 -5.25
C ALA A 156 -7.93 20.44 -4.37
N GLU A 157 -7.93 20.78 -3.07
CA GLU A 157 -6.90 20.33 -2.12
C GLU A 157 -6.97 18.82 -1.92
N ALA A 158 -8.17 18.25 -1.74
CA ALA A 158 -8.36 16.80 -1.60
C ALA A 158 -7.91 16.04 -2.87
N TRP A 159 -8.18 16.60 -4.07
CA TRP A 159 -7.71 16.00 -5.32
C TRP A 159 -6.20 16.16 -5.52
N ALA A 160 -5.60 17.28 -5.12
CA ALA A 160 -4.15 17.47 -5.14
C ALA A 160 -3.46 16.50 -4.19
N ALA A 161 -3.95 16.38 -2.96
CA ALA A 161 -3.47 15.42 -1.98
C ALA A 161 -3.53 13.97 -2.51
N PHE A 162 -4.66 13.59 -3.12
CA PHE A 162 -4.81 12.29 -3.79
C PHE A 162 -3.75 12.10 -4.87
N ALA A 163 -3.54 13.09 -5.75
CA ALA A 163 -2.58 13.01 -6.84
C ALA A 163 -1.14 12.85 -6.32
N VAL A 164 -0.77 13.57 -5.27
CA VAL A 164 0.56 13.47 -4.63
C VAL A 164 0.77 12.09 -4.02
N TYR A 165 -0.19 11.56 -3.24
CA TYR A 165 -0.08 10.21 -2.68
C TYR A 165 -0.08 9.14 -3.75
N LEU A 166 -0.89 9.29 -4.79
CA LEU A 166 -0.94 8.37 -5.92
C LEU A 166 0.43 8.30 -6.60
N ALA A 167 1.00 9.46 -6.95
CA ALA A 167 2.32 9.53 -7.58
C ALA A 167 3.40 8.92 -6.68
N TYR A 168 3.37 9.20 -5.38
CA TYR A 168 4.31 8.66 -4.41
C TYR A 168 4.19 7.13 -4.29
N PHE A 169 3.03 6.63 -3.94
CA PHE A 169 2.86 5.21 -3.63
C PHE A 169 2.93 4.31 -4.88
N VAL A 170 2.43 4.75 -6.03
CA VAL A 170 2.63 4.02 -7.29
C VAL A 170 4.10 3.91 -7.63
N GLY A 171 4.88 5.00 -7.45
CA GLY A 171 6.33 5.02 -7.67
C GLY A 171 7.09 4.05 -6.75
N THR A 172 6.58 3.77 -5.55
CA THR A 172 7.23 2.78 -4.66
C THR A 172 7.19 1.36 -5.22
N VAL A 173 6.18 1.02 -6.05
CA VAL A 173 6.02 -0.34 -6.58
C VAL A 173 7.19 -0.74 -7.49
N PRO A 174 7.52 -0.02 -8.60
CA PRO A 174 8.68 -0.34 -9.41
C PRO A 174 9.99 -0.12 -8.65
N TYR A 175 10.11 0.93 -7.84
CA TYR A 175 11.30 1.21 -7.06
C TYR A 175 11.69 0.06 -6.11
N VAL A 176 10.77 -0.43 -5.28
CA VAL A 176 11.03 -1.54 -4.37
C VAL A 176 11.38 -2.83 -5.14
N LYS A 177 10.81 -3.03 -6.32
CA LYS A 177 11.18 -4.16 -7.18
C LYS A 177 12.64 -4.10 -7.62
N THR A 178 13.16 -2.94 -8.00
CA THR A 178 14.58 -2.78 -8.40
C THR A 178 15.55 -3.11 -7.27
N LEU A 179 15.15 -2.93 -6.02
CA LEU A 179 16.01 -3.19 -4.85
C LEU A 179 16.00 -4.66 -4.39
N ILE A 180 14.86 -5.35 -4.57
CA ILE A 180 14.64 -6.64 -3.91
C ILE A 180 14.55 -7.79 -4.91
N ARG A 181 13.63 -7.72 -5.91
CA ARG A 181 13.32 -8.85 -6.79
C ARG A 181 13.93 -8.76 -8.15
N GLU A 182 13.93 -7.56 -8.71
CA GLU A 182 14.44 -7.24 -10.03
C GLU A 182 15.81 -6.55 -9.91
N ARG A 183 16.56 -6.90 -8.85
CA ARG A 183 17.88 -6.32 -8.57
C ARG A 183 18.81 -6.57 -9.74
N GLY A 184 19.43 -5.47 -10.26
CA GLY A 184 20.34 -5.51 -11.42
C GLY A 184 19.61 -5.54 -12.78
N SER A 185 18.29 -5.60 -12.80
CA SER A 185 17.52 -5.54 -14.04
C SER A 185 17.49 -4.12 -14.61
N LYS A 186 18.16 -3.91 -15.75
CA LYS A 186 18.19 -2.61 -16.46
C LYS A 186 16.79 -2.12 -16.85
N PRO A 187 15.86 -2.96 -17.41
CA PRO A 187 14.51 -2.52 -17.76
C PRO A 187 13.73 -2.00 -16.56
N TRP A 188 13.79 -2.69 -15.42
CA TRP A 188 13.11 -2.24 -14.21
C TRP A 188 13.71 -0.96 -13.64
N PHE A 189 15.04 -0.82 -13.70
CA PHE A 189 15.72 0.41 -13.26
C PHE A 189 15.30 1.60 -14.13
N ILE A 190 15.40 1.46 -15.46
CA ILE A 190 15.01 2.52 -16.42
C ILE A 190 13.53 2.87 -16.25
N GLY A 191 12.64 1.89 -16.15
CA GLY A 191 11.22 2.12 -15.95
C GLY A 191 10.90 2.83 -14.63
N SER A 192 11.60 2.48 -13.53
CA SER A 192 11.45 3.14 -12.24
C SER A 192 11.94 4.58 -12.30
N VAL A 193 13.13 4.83 -12.83
CA VAL A 193 13.67 6.20 -12.96
C VAL A 193 12.80 7.04 -13.90
N GLY A 194 12.43 6.48 -15.05
CA GLY A 194 11.54 7.16 -16.01
C GLY A 194 10.20 7.59 -15.39
N TYR A 195 9.58 6.71 -14.60
CA TYR A 195 8.38 7.06 -13.83
C TYR A 195 8.61 8.28 -12.92
N HIS A 196 9.70 8.28 -12.15
CA HIS A 196 9.98 9.38 -11.22
C HIS A 196 10.37 10.68 -11.93
N VAL A 197 10.98 10.60 -13.12
CA VAL A 197 11.20 11.79 -13.97
C VAL A 197 9.85 12.37 -14.42
N VAL A 198 8.92 11.52 -14.88
CA VAL A 198 7.57 11.97 -15.26
C VAL A 198 6.86 12.62 -14.07
N VAL A 199 6.95 12.02 -12.87
CA VAL A 199 6.36 12.58 -11.64
C VAL A 199 6.98 13.94 -11.30
N LEU A 200 8.31 14.08 -11.43
CA LEU A 200 8.96 15.38 -11.19
C LEU A 200 8.51 16.44 -12.17
N VAL A 201 8.45 16.11 -13.47
CA VAL A 201 7.94 17.05 -14.49
C VAL A 201 6.49 17.43 -14.20
N ALA A 202 5.65 16.44 -13.87
CA ALA A 202 4.25 16.70 -13.52
C ALA A 202 4.10 17.60 -12.27
N ALA A 203 4.94 17.40 -11.24
CA ALA A 203 4.95 18.23 -10.05
C ALA A 203 5.35 19.68 -10.37
N VAL A 204 6.39 19.88 -11.20
CA VAL A 204 6.81 21.21 -11.65
C VAL A 204 5.69 21.90 -12.44
N VAL A 205 5.08 21.19 -13.40
CA VAL A 205 3.98 21.73 -14.21
C VAL A 205 2.78 22.08 -13.35
N ALA A 206 2.41 21.21 -12.40
CA ALA A 206 1.29 21.45 -11.49
C ALA A 206 1.55 22.70 -10.62
N VAL A 207 2.70 22.78 -9.95
CA VAL A 207 3.03 23.93 -9.09
C VAL A 207 3.11 25.23 -9.87
N LEU A 208 3.77 25.26 -11.03
CA LEU A 208 3.89 26.46 -11.83
C LEU A 208 2.55 26.85 -12.50
N GLY A 209 1.79 25.87 -12.95
CA GLY A 209 0.50 26.09 -13.61
C GLY A 209 -0.61 26.57 -12.69
N THR A 210 -0.51 26.22 -11.39
CA THR A 210 -1.51 26.63 -10.39
C THR A 210 -1.04 27.80 -9.52
N GLY A 211 0.20 28.29 -9.70
CA GLY A 211 0.77 29.33 -8.84
C GLY A 211 1.05 28.85 -7.40
N GLY A 212 1.07 27.53 -7.17
CA GLY A 212 1.35 26.95 -5.88
C GLY A 212 0.11 26.54 -5.06
N ASP A 213 -1.08 26.75 -5.57
CA ASP A 213 -2.34 26.36 -4.95
C ASP A 213 -3.19 25.57 -5.98
N PRO A 214 -3.62 24.32 -5.68
CA PRO A 214 -3.46 23.54 -4.41
C PRO A 214 -2.16 22.74 -4.30
N PHE A 215 -1.21 22.87 -5.23
CA PHE A 215 0.06 22.14 -5.18
C PHE A 215 1.16 22.98 -4.55
N HIS A 216 1.40 22.79 -3.25
CA HIS A 216 2.46 23.52 -2.56
C HIS A 216 3.84 23.29 -3.21
N PRO A 217 4.72 24.32 -3.35
CA PRO A 217 6.03 24.19 -4.00
C PRO A 217 6.93 23.08 -3.44
N ALA A 218 6.78 22.74 -2.17
CA ALA A 218 7.48 21.63 -1.54
C ALA A 218 7.18 20.25 -2.20
N THR A 219 6.11 20.13 -3.00
CA THR A 219 5.81 18.94 -3.80
C THR A 219 6.94 18.62 -4.79
N ILE A 220 7.59 19.67 -5.35
CA ILE A 220 8.76 19.51 -6.22
C ILE A 220 9.92 18.91 -5.44
N VAL A 221 10.15 19.36 -4.21
CA VAL A 221 11.21 18.81 -3.33
C VAL A 221 10.98 17.32 -3.06
N VAL A 222 9.73 16.93 -2.75
CA VAL A 222 9.35 15.52 -2.59
C VAL A 222 9.65 14.73 -3.86
N ALA A 223 9.25 15.24 -5.03
CA ALA A 223 9.49 14.56 -6.30
C ALA A 223 11.00 14.39 -6.61
N VAL A 224 11.82 15.39 -6.29
CA VAL A 224 13.30 15.31 -6.39
C VAL A 224 13.86 14.23 -5.45
N VAL A 225 13.41 14.19 -4.18
CA VAL A 225 13.82 13.18 -3.21
C VAL A 225 13.43 11.78 -3.69
N MET A 226 12.23 11.62 -4.25
CA MET A 226 11.77 10.35 -4.81
C MET A 226 12.64 9.91 -5.99
N LEU A 227 12.97 10.81 -6.92
CA LEU A 227 13.84 10.52 -8.06
C LEU A 227 15.27 10.19 -7.60
N ALA A 228 15.82 10.95 -6.67
CA ALA A 228 17.14 10.69 -6.10
C ALA A 228 17.19 9.30 -5.45
N ARG A 229 16.19 8.93 -4.65
CA ARG A 229 16.06 7.61 -4.05
C ARG A 229 15.97 6.51 -5.11
N ALA A 230 15.11 6.68 -6.12
CA ALA A 230 14.88 5.69 -7.17
C ALA A 230 16.12 5.46 -8.05
N THR A 231 17.01 6.44 -8.12
CA THR A 231 18.27 6.38 -8.87
C THR A 231 19.42 5.88 -8.01
N LEU A 232 19.67 6.52 -6.86
CA LEU A 232 20.86 6.29 -6.04
C LEU A 232 20.84 4.94 -5.31
N MET A 233 19.68 4.52 -4.78
CA MET A 233 19.63 3.29 -4.00
C MET A 233 19.87 2.02 -4.81
N PRO A 234 19.36 1.84 -6.04
CA PRO A 234 19.72 0.70 -6.87
C PRO A 234 21.20 0.72 -7.27
N ILE A 235 21.75 1.89 -7.62
CA ILE A 235 23.17 2.04 -8.02
C ILE A 235 24.09 1.72 -6.84
N THR A 236 23.86 2.35 -5.70
CA THR A 236 24.68 2.09 -4.49
C THR A 236 24.46 0.68 -3.96
N GLY A 237 23.23 0.16 -4.06
CA GLY A 237 22.89 -1.20 -3.67
C GLY A 237 23.64 -2.28 -4.45
N ALA A 238 23.97 -2.01 -5.72
CA ALA A 238 24.75 -2.91 -6.55
C ALA A 238 26.23 -3.03 -6.06
N ARG A 239 26.73 -1.98 -5.40
CA ARG A 239 28.12 -1.91 -4.89
C ARG A 239 28.25 -2.39 -3.43
N ARG A 240 27.15 -2.75 -2.77
CA ARG A 240 27.15 -3.18 -1.36
C ARG A 240 27.40 -4.67 -1.24
N ASP A 241 28.23 -5.08 -0.28
CA ASP A 241 28.43 -6.49 0.09
C ASP A 241 27.15 -7.15 0.56
N LYS A 242 26.31 -6.39 1.28
CA LYS A 242 24.98 -6.85 1.76
C LYS A 242 23.86 -6.12 1.01
N PRO A 243 22.91 -6.86 0.42
CA PRO A 243 21.77 -6.27 -0.27
C PRO A 243 20.87 -5.48 0.69
N TRP A 244 20.11 -4.52 0.14
CA TRP A 244 19.06 -3.84 0.88
C TRP A 244 18.03 -4.85 1.40
N THR A 245 17.74 -4.78 2.70
CA THR A 245 16.69 -5.63 3.29
C THR A 245 15.33 -4.97 3.15
N PRO A 246 14.23 -5.75 3.05
CA PRO A 246 12.88 -5.19 3.03
C PRO A 246 12.59 -4.29 4.23
N LYS A 247 13.19 -4.59 5.40
CA LYS A 247 13.05 -3.79 6.62
C LYS A 247 13.69 -2.41 6.46
N THR A 248 14.92 -2.36 5.95
CA THR A 248 15.65 -1.08 5.76
C THR A 248 14.96 -0.21 4.72
N VAL A 249 14.52 -0.80 3.59
CA VAL A 249 13.77 -0.08 2.55
C VAL A 249 12.48 0.46 3.13
N GLY A 250 11.72 -0.36 3.87
CA GLY A 250 10.46 0.06 4.49
C GLY A 250 10.63 1.18 5.53
N LEU A 251 11.75 1.20 6.28
CA LEU A 251 12.03 2.27 7.25
C LEU A 251 12.34 3.60 6.56
N LEU A 252 13.12 3.57 5.48
CA LEU A 252 13.40 4.75 4.66
C LEU A 252 12.13 5.28 3.99
N ASP A 253 11.30 4.37 3.46
CA ASP A 253 10.01 4.74 2.89
C ASP A 253 9.06 5.34 3.92
N ALA A 254 9.09 4.88 5.16
CA ALA A 254 8.31 5.47 6.25
C ALA A 254 8.72 6.93 6.51
N ALA A 255 10.02 7.23 6.55
CA ALA A 255 10.51 8.60 6.73
C ALA A 255 10.08 9.52 5.57
N ILE A 256 10.15 9.02 4.31
CA ILE A 256 9.69 9.79 3.15
C ILE A 256 8.17 9.94 3.18
N THR A 257 7.43 8.93 3.62
CA THR A 257 5.96 9.06 3.79
C THR A 257 5.60 10.19 4.75
N VAL A 258 6.34 10.34 5.85
CA VAL A 258 6.14 11.48 6.78
C VAL A 258 6.40 12.81 6.08
N LEU A 259 7.47 12.91 5.27
CA LEU A 259 7.73 14.11 4.48
C LEU A 259 6.59 14.41 3.50
N VAL A 260 6.07 13.40 2.81
CA VAL A 260 4.91 13.54 1.90
C VAL A 260 3.67 14.01 2.66
N VAL A 261 3.40 13.45 3.84
CA VAL A 261 2.27 13.89 4.69
C VAL A 261 2.39 15.38 5.05
N ILE A 262 3.58 15.81 5.48
CA ILE A 262 3.82 17.21 5.82
C ILE A 262 3.52 18.10 4.61
N VAL A 263 4.05 17.77 3.44
CA VAL A 263 3.87 18.58 2.22
C VAL A 263 2.43 18.61 1.74
N VAL A 264 1.69 17.52 1.93
CA VAL A 264 0.25 17.45 1.56
C VAL A 264 -0.62 18.28 2.51
N LEU A 265 -0.18 18.50 3.75
CA LEU A 265 -0.93 19.25 4.76
C LEU A 265 -0.47 20.71 4.89
N LEU A 266 0.52 21.17 4.09
CA LEU A 266 0.93 22.57 3.97
C LEU A 266 -0.01 23.35 3.06
#